data_02ce0aa22b67398eb9623d8c239d79f2
#
_entry.id   02ce0aa22b67398eb9623d8c239d79f2
#
_cell.length_a   1.000
_cell.length_b   1.000
_cell.length_c   1.000
_cell.angle_alpha   90.00
_cell.angle_beta   90.00
_cell.angle_gamma   90.00
#
_symmetry.space_group_name_H-M   'P 1'
#
loop_
_entity.id
_entity.type
_entity.pdbx_description
1 polymer ?
#
loop_
_entity_poly.entity_id
_entity_poly.type
_entity_poly.pdbx_seq_one_letter_code
_entity_poly.pdbx_strand_id
1 'polypeptide(L)'
;MEIKKKINNVSSTIKSNGWGKLEDINFDYTFESGTSKNLTFEIYGKSDGIAILLYNPKTNKVILSKQFRVPVYVHGFSDGFSIEVVGGAIDKDESPEHAAIRETEEEVGYKIDKVKRISTVFLSPGIVNEKVHLFIGEYSDENKTENGGGVLAEDEEIEVLETEFSDALKMTETEEIIDARTIMLLQYLQINKLLK
;
A
#
# COMPACT_ATOMS: atom_id res chain seq x y z
N MET A 1 2.24 -8.96 35.14
CA MET A 1 3.68 -8.74 34.82
C MET A 1 3.78 -7.35 34.19
N GLU A 2 4.30 -6.37 34.93
CA GLU A 2 4.51 -5.01 34.35
C GLU A 2 5.49 -5.11 33.21
N ILE A 3 5.07 -4.67 32.00
CA ILE A 3 5.96 -4.54 30.86
C ILE A 3 6.89 -3.37 31.20
N LYS A 4 8.12 -3.68 31.64
CA LYS A 4 9.15 -2.67 31.83
C LYS A 4 9.34 -1.92 30.51
N LYS A 5 9.18 -0.59 30.55
CA LYS A 5 9.37 0.26 29.38
C LYS A 5 10.82 0.13 28.92
N LYS A 6 11.05 -0.59 27.80
CA LYS A 6 12.39 -0.88 27.28
C LYS A 6 13.01 0.31 26.55
N ILE A 7 12.23 1.34 26.23
CA ILE A 7 12.65 2.50 25.43
C ILE A 7 12.44 3.77 26.25
N ASN A 8 13.48 4.60 26.34
CA ASN A 8 13.47 5.88 27.04
C ASN A 8 14.25 6.93 26.23
N ASN A 9 14.13 8.20 26.59
CA ASN A 9 14.90 9.33 26.05
C ASN A 9 14.84 9.41 24.51
N VAL A 10 13.63 9.24 23.93
CA VAL A 10 13.43 9.28 22.48
C VAL A 10 13.57 10.72 21.98
N SER A 11 14.41 10.93 20.99
CA SER A 11 14.56 12.20 20.28
C SER A 11 14.67 11.95 18.77
N SER A 12 14.33 12.94 17.98
CA SER A 12 14.38 12.92 16.52
C SER A 12 15.24 14.07 15.99
N THR A 13 15.99 13.80 14.91
CA THR A 13 16.74 14.79 14.15
C THR A 13 16.47 14.61 12.66
N ILE A 14 15.90 15.63 12.01
CA ILE A 14 15.61 15.60 10.58
C ILE A 14 16.92 15.70 9.79
N LYS A 15 17.18 14.74 8.90
CA LYS A 15 18.28 14.71 7.95
C LYS A 15 17.90 15.31 6.60
N SER A 16 16.69 15.02 6.15
CA SER A 16 16.11 15.52 4.90
C SER A 16 14.60 15.64 5.03
N ASN A 17 14.03 16.65 4.39
CA ASN A 17 12.59 16.92 4.39
C ASN A 17 12.18 17.27 2.96
N GLY A 18 12.10 16.25 2.12
CA GLY A 18 11.63 16.33 0.73
C GLY A 18 10.19 15.82 0.59
N TRP A 19 9.97 14.90 -0.36
CA TRP A 19 8.68 14.21 -0.54
C TRP A 19 8.28 13.39 0.71
N GLY A 20 9.24 12.81 1.40
CA GLY A 20 9.11 12.25 2.74
C GLY A 20 10.21 12.77 3.64
N LYS A 21 10.15 12.45 4.93
CA LYS A 21 11.16 12.82 5.91
C LYS A 21 12.15 11.68 6.14
N LEU A 22 13.42 11.99 6.08
CA LEU A 22 14.48 11.13 6.58
C LEU A 22 14.91 11.65 7.95
N GLU A 23 14.80 10.83 8.98
CA GLU A 23 15.07 11.21 10.38
C GLU A 23 15.98 10.19 11.08
N ASP A 24 16.90 10.69 11.91
CA ASP A 24 17.55 9.87 12.93
C ASP A 24 16.69 9.85 14.19
N ILE A 25 16.31 8.68 14.65
CA ILE A 25 15.66 8.47 15.93
C ILE A 25 16.68 7.94 16.92
N ASN A 26 17.00 8.75 17.92
CA ASN A 26 17.90 8.37 19.02
C ASN A 26 17.08 7.98 20.24
N PHE A 27 17.46 6.89 20.91
CA PHE A 27 16.78 6.41 22.11
C PHE A 27 17.67 5.50 22.95
N ASP A 28 17.37 5.39 24.23
CA ASP A 28 17.96 4.39 25.11
C ASP A 28 17.13 3.12 25.12
N TYR A 29 17.76 2.00 24.77
CA TYR A 29 17.14 0.69 24.76
C TYR A 29 17.70 -0.21 25.87
N THR A 30 16.82 -0.76 26.71
CA THR A 30 17.21 -1.70 27.77
C THR A 30 16.93 -3.13 27.32
N PHE A 31 17.99 -3.91 27.15
CA PHE A 31 17.93 -5.32 26.79
C PHE A 31 17.39 -6.18 27.95
N GLU A 32 17.04 -7.41 27.65
CA GLU A 32 16.54 -8.36 28.68
C GLU A 32 17.62 -8.70 29.74
N SER A 33 18.89 -8.61 29.34
CA SER A 33 20.04 -8.73 30.27
C SER A 33 20.10 -7.63 31.33
N GLY A 34 19.30 -6.58 31.20
CA GLY A 34 19.36 -5.38 32.03
C GLY A 34 20.36 -4.32 31.55
N THR A 35 21.16 -4.61 30.52
CA THR A 35 22.10 -3.66 29.93
C THR A 35 21.34 -2.63 29.09
N SER A 36 21.65 -1.34 29.27
CA SER A 36 21.10 -0.27 28.43
C SER A 36 22.16 0.22 27.42
N LYS A 37 21.72 0.53 26.21
CA LYS A 37 22.53 1.18 25.18
C LYS A 37 21.76 2.32 24.55
N ASN A 38 22.46 3.39 24.23
CA ASN A 38 21.96 4.43 23.36
C ASN A 38 22.09 3.98 21.91
N LEU A 39 20.98 4.01 21.18
CA LEU A 39 20.89 3.56 19.79
C LEU A 39 20.35 4.69 18.91
N THR A 40 20.78 4.70 17.66
CA THR A 40 20.24 5.61 16.63
C THR A 40 19.86 4.79 15.42
N PHE A 41 18.61 4.98 14.95
CA PHE A 41 18.10 4.37 13.73
C PHE A 41 17.61 5.45 12.79
N GLU A 42 17.98 5.31 11.54
CA GLU A 42 17.45 6.13 10.46
C GLU A 42 16.11 5.56 10.02
N ILE A 43 15.10 6.42 9.93
CA ILE A 43 13.76 6.06 9.41
C ILE A 43 13.36 7.02 8.31
N TYR A 44 12.63 6.50 7.32
CA TYR A 44 11.96 7.27 6.28
C TYR A 44 10.47 7.31 6.56
N GLY A 45 9.88 8.49 6.68
CA GLY A 45 8.47 8.68 7.00
C GLY A 45 7.73 9.46 5.93
N LYS A 46 6.50 9.03 5.67
CA LYS A 46 5.48 9.71 4.86
C LYS A 46 4.13 9.60 5.58
N SER A 47 3.08 10.18 5.01
CA SER A 47 1.69 9.93 5.45
C SER A 47 1.35 8.44 5.36
N ASP A 48 0.45 7.98 6.22
CA ASP A 48 -0.16 6.66 6.08
C ASP A 48 -0.88 6.56 4.72
N GLY A 49 -0.97 5.34 4.19
CA GLY A 49 -1.56 5.07 2.88
C GLY A 49 -2.69 4.05 2.93
N ILE A 50 -3.34 3.90 1.79
CA ILE A 50 -4.31 2.84 1.52
C ILE A 50 -3.86 1.96 0.37
N ALA A 51 -4.41 0.76 0.31
CA ALA A 51 -4.42 -0.08 -0.87
C ALA A 51 -5.75 -0.82 -0.96
N ILE A 52 -6.37 -0.83 -2.13
CA ILE A 52 -7.67 -1.47 -2.33
C ILE A 52 -7.69 -2.33 -3.60
N LEU A 53 -8.15 -3.58 -3.47
CA LEU A 53 -8.42 -4.46 -4.59
C LEU A 53 -9.92 -4.46 -4.90
N LEU A 54 -10.27 -4.04 -6.11
CA LEU A 54 -11.62 -4.18 -6.62
C LEU A 54 -11.83 -5.57 -7.22
N TYR A 55 -12.98 -6.18 -6.92
CA TYR A 55 -13.31 -7.50 -7.44
C TYR A 55 -14.80 -7.58 -7.87
N ASN A 56 -15.06 -8.35 -8.92
CA ASN A 56 -16.42 -8.58 -9.44
C ASN A 56 -16.78 -10.05 -9.27
N PRO A 57 -17.67 -10.41 -8.34
CA PRO A 57 -18.05 -11.79 -8.09
C PRO A 57 -18.89 -12.43 -9.21
N LYS A 58 -19.47 -11.62 -10.12
CA LYS A 58 -20.26 -12.12 -11.25
C LYS A 58 -19.38 -12.54 -12.42
N THR A 59 -18.35 -11.75 -12.71
CA THR A 59 -17.43 -11.98 -13.84
C THR A 59 -16.14 -12.68 -13.45
N ASN A 60 -15.89 -12.84 -12.15
CA ASN A 60 -14.66 -13.44 -11.59
C ASN A 60 -13.38 -12.66 -11.95
N LYS A 61 -13.50 -11.33 -12.02
CA LYS A 61 -12.42 -10.43 -12.40
C LYS A 61 -12.01 -9.50 -11.26
N VAL A 62 -10.81 -8.96 -11.39
CA VAL A 62 -10.24 -7.92 -10.52
C VAL A 62 -9.75 -6.75 -11.35
N ILE A 63 -9.69 -5.55 -10.74
CA ILE A 63 -9.08 -4.36 -11.33
C ILE A 63 -7.71 -4.17 -10.70
N LEU A 64 -6.71 -4.01 -11.55
CA LEU A 64 -5.33 -3.68 -11.21
C LEU A 64 -4.92 -2.40 -11.93
N SER A 65 -3.90 -1.76 -11.43
CA SER A 65 -3.23 -0.61 -12.05
C SER A 65 -1.80 -0.99 -12.45
N LYS A 66 -1.34 -0.48 -13.59
CA LYS A 66 0.06 -0.62 -14.00
C LYS A 66 0.66 0.77 -14.13
N GLN A 67 1.74 1.03 -13.41
CA GLN A 67 2.37 2.33 -13.37
C GLN A 67 3.88 2.24 -13.22
N PHE A 68 4.59 3.30 -13.60
CA PHE A 68 6.04 3.39 -13.47
C PHE A 68 6.43 3.67 -12.01
N ARG A 69 7.38 2.89 -11.49
CA ARG A 69 7.92 3.03 -10.14
C ARG A 69 9.44 3.22 -10.18
N VAL A 70 9.90 4.41 -9.87
CA VAL A 70 11.34 4.74 -9.84
C VAL A 70 12.17 3.75 -9.02
N PRO A 71 11.76 3.28 -7.83
CA PRO A 71 12.53 2.29 -7.08
C PRO A 71 12.68 0.96 -7.83
N VAL A 72 11.64 0.50 -8.53
CA VAL A 72 11.68 -0.73 -9.34
C VAL A 72 12.65 -0.58 -10.50
N TYR A 73 12.60 0.57 -11.18
CA TYR A 73 13.50 0.90 -12.29
C TYR A 73 14.97 0.98 -11.86
N VAL A 74 15.26 1.72 -10.78
CA VAL A 74 16.65 1.90 -10.28
C VAL A 74 17.23 0.59 -9.75
N HIS A 75 16.40 -0.28 -9.19
CA HIS A 75 16.83 -1.63 -8.79
C HIS A 75 17.20 -2.50 -10.00
N GLY A 76 16.75 -2.15 -11.20
CA GLY A 76 17.00 -2.93 -12.43
C GLY A 76 16.04 -4.12 -12.59
N PHE A 77 14.91 -4.09 -11.90
CA PHE A 77 13.86 -5.09 -12.07
C PHE A 77 12.92 -4.65 -13.19
N SER A 78 12.76 -5.48 -14.22
CA SER A 78 11.97 -5.18 -15.43
C SER A 78 12.30 -3.80 -16.05
N ASP A 79 11.34 -3.20 -16.72
CA ASP A 79 11.40 -1.85 -17.30
C ASP A 79 10.95 -0.73 -16.33
N GLY A 80 10.77 -1.08 -15.05
CA GLY A 80 10.35 -0.16 -13.99
C GLY A 80 8.83 -0.06 -13.81
N PHE A 81 8.03 -0.75 -14.63
CA PHE A 81 6.59 -0.83 -14.43
C PHE A 81 6.24 -1.88 -13.38
N SER A 82 5.25 -1.54 -12.55
CA SER A 82 4.70 -2.41 -11.51
C SER A 82 3.20 -2.56 -11.70
N ILE A 83 2.71 -3.79 -11.54
CA ILE A 83 1.28 -4.09 -11.53
C ILE A 83 0.84 -4.18 -10.08
N GLU A 84 -0.10 -3.32 -9.71
CA GLU A 84 -0.49 -3.07 -8.33
C GLU A 84 -2.01 -3.02 -8.17
N VAL A 85 -2.49 -3.10 -6.96
CA VAL A 85 -3.84 -2.64 -6.60
C VAL A 85 -3.86 -1.12 -6.54
N VAL A 86 -5.03 -0.50 -6.64
CA VAL A 86 -5.23 0.93 -6.38
C VAL A 86 -4.64 1.31 -5.02
N GLY A 87 -3.89 2.41 -4.97
CA GLY A 87 -3.26 2.82 -3.72
C GLY A 87 -2.80 4.26 -3.71
N GLY A 88 -3.04 4.94 -2.62
CA GLY A 88 -2.66 6.34 -2.45
C GLY A 88 -2.44 6.76 -1.02
N ALA A 89 -2.08 8.02 -0.85
CA ALA A 89 -1.89 8.63 0.46
C ALA A 89 -3.24 9.01 1.09
N ILE A 90 -3.29 8.96 2.41
CA ILE A 90 -4.43 9.50 3.16
C ILE A 90 -4.18 11.00 3.37
N ASP A 91 -5.09 11.82 2.89
CA ASP A 91 -5.02 13.26 3.04
C ASP A 91 -5.24 13.69 4.49
N LYS A 92 -4.85 14.94 4.77
CA LYS A 92 -5.06 15.51 6.10
C LYS A 92 -6.56 15.53 6.41
N ASP A 93 -6.93 15.03 7.59
CA ASP A 93 -8.31 14.94 8.09
C ASP A 93 -9.22 13.99 7.29
N GLU A 94 -8.67 13.16 6.38
CA GLU A 94 -9.37 12.13 5.64
C GLU A 94 -9.40 10.80 6.39
N SER A 95 -10.50 10.05 6.29
CA SER A 95 -10.53 8.68 6.78
C SER A 95 -9.94 7.69 5.76
N PRO A 96 -9.32 6.58 6.20
CA PRO A 96 -8.79 5.58 5.27
C PRO A 96 -9.84 5.02 4.30
N GLU A 97 -11.10 4.91 4.73
CA GLU A 97 -12.22 4.46 3.91
C GLU A 97 -12.54 5.45 2.79
N HIS A 98 -12.53 6.77 3.10
CA HIS A 98 -12.75 7.81 2.10
C HIS A 98 -11.59 7.87 1.11
N ALA A 99 -10.35 7.82 1.57
CA ALA A 99 -9.18 7.75 0.70
C ALA A 99 -9.27 6.58 -0.28
N ALA A 100 -9.66 5.37 0.20
CA ALA A 100 -9.82 4.21 -0.66
C ALA A 100 -10.89 4.39 -1.75
N ILE A 101 -11.99 5.08 -1.44
CA ILE A 101 -13.06 5.38 -2.42
C ILE A 101 -12.58 6.44 -3.43
N ARG A 102 -11.97 7.52 -2.96
CA ARG A 102 -11.43 8.60 -3.80
C ARG A 102 -10.38 8.08 -4.79
N GLU A 103 -9.36 7.39 -4.29
CA GLU A 103 -8.29 6.82 -5.13
C GLU A 103 -8.83 5.81 -6.16
N THR A 104 -9.87 5.06 -5.81
CA THR A 104 -10.54 4.16 -6.76
C THR A 104 -11.17 4.92 -7.93
N GLU A 105 -11.78 6.07 -7.67
CA GLU A 105 -12.38 6.90 -8.73
C GLU A 105 -11.29 7.56 -9.58
N GLU A 106 -10.23 8.11 -8.95
CA GLU A 106 -9.13 8.81 -9.62
C GLU A 106 -8.25 7.87 -10.46
N GLU A 107 -7.77 6.76 -9.88
CA GLU A 107 -6.85 5.87 -10.57
C GLU A 107 -7.52 4.98 -11.63
N VAL A 108 -8.69 4.42 -11.31
CA VAL A 108 -9.30 3.38 -12.17
C VAL A 108 -10.68 3.71 -12.71
N GLY A 109 -11.25 4.86 -12.33
CA GLY A 109 -12.52 5.37 -12.87
C GLY A 109 -13.77 4.61 -12.40
N TYR A 110 -13.70 3.95 -11.27
CA TYR A 110 -14.85 3.24 -10.68
C TYR A 110 -15.36 3.94 -9.43
N LYS A 111 -16.65 4.27 -9.42
CA LYS A 111 -17.32 4.82 -8.26
C LYS A 111 -17.95 3.72 -7.41
N ILE A 112 -17.40 3.50 -6.23
CA ILE A 112 -17.88 2.51 -5.27
C ILE A 112 -18.35 3.21 -3.98
N ASP A 113 -19.37 2.66 -3.34
CA ASP A 113 -19.96 3.25 -2.13
C ASP A 113 -19.47 2.57 -0.84
N LYS A 114 -18.92 1.38 -0.97
CA LYS A 114 -18.55 0.54 0.17
C LYS A 114 -17.21 -0.14 -0.02
N VAL A 115 -16.39 -0.06 1.01
CA VAL A 115 -15.13 -0.79 1.11
C VAL A 115 -15.12 -1.63 2.37
N LYS A 116 -14.44 -2.76 2.31
CA LYS A 116 -14.22 -3.63 3.48
C LYS A 116 -12.75 -3.59 3.86
N ARG A 117 -12.46 -3.07 5.05
CA ARG A 117 -11.12 -3.09 5.59
C ARG A 117 -10.70 -4.53 5.95
N ILE A 118 -9.53 -4.93 5.52
CA ILE A 118 -8.97 -6.26 5.72
C ILE A 118 -7.93 -6.25 6.82
N SER A 119 -6.98 -5.30 6.76
CA SER A 119 -5.87 -5.22 7.69
C SER A 119 -5.23 -3.83 7.68
N THR A 120 -4.31 -3.62 8.59
CA THR A 120 -3.34 -2.52 8.58
C THR A 120 -1.96 -3.12 8.72
N VAL A 121 -1.05 -2.75 7.84
CA VAL A 121 0.28 -3.36 7.76
C VAL A 121 1.37 -2.31 7.66
N PHE A 122 2.58 -2.68 8.06
CA PHE A 122 3.82 -2.01 7.68
C PHE A 122 4.48 -2.84 6.58
N LEU A 123 4.79 -2.25 5.44
CA LEU A 123 5.45 -2.98 4.35
C LEU A 123 6.95 -3.15 4.56
N SER A 124 7.58 -2.19 5.21
CA SER A 124 9.01 -2.22 5.52
C SER A 124 9.28 -1.69 6.94
N PRO A 125 8.86 -2.43 8.01
CA PRO A 125 8.89 -1.94 9.39
C PRO A 125 10.30 -1.70 9.95
N GLY A 126 11.34 -2.12 9.23
CA GLY A 126 12.73 -1.89 9.61
C GLY A 126 13.26 -0.50 9.28
N ILE A 127 12.59 0.23 8.38
CA ILE A 127 13.09 1.54 7.93
C ILE A 127 11.97 2.54 7.59
N VAL A 128 10.81 2.07 7.13
CA VAL A 128 9.71 2.95 6.69
C VAL A 128 8.67 3.11 7.80
N ASN A 129 8.41 4.36 8.17
CA ASN A 129 7.37 4.73 9.13
C ASN A 129 6.07 5.11 8.40
N GLU A 130 5.46 4.11 7.76
CA GLU A 130 4.20 4.23 7.04
C GLU A 130 3.33 3.02 7.34
N LYS A 131 2.08 3.24 7.70
CA LYS A 131 1.06 2.19 7.75
C LYS A 131 0.24 2.23 6.47
N VAL A 132 -0.06 1.05 5.94
CA VAL A 132 -0.96 0.91 4.80
C VAL A 132 -2.22 0.17 5.26
N HIS A 133 -3.38 0.77 5.00
CA HIS A 133 -4.69 0.19 5.28
C HIS A 133 -5.17 -0.58 4.05
N LEU A 134 -5.33 -1.89 4.19
CA LEU A 134 -5.72 -2.79 3.11
C LEU A 134 -7.24 -2.95 3.04
N PHE A 135 -7.80 -2.78 1.85
CA PHE A 135 -9.24 -2.86 1.58
C PHE A 135 -9.54 -3.80 0.41
N ILE A 136 -10.79 -4.26 0.36
CA ILE A 136 -11.41 -4.81 -0.84
C ILE A 136 -12.73 -4.08 -1.09
N GLY A 137 -13.13 -3.96 -2.36
CA GLY A 137 -14.39 -3.36 -2.80
C GLY A 137 -15.03 -4.18 -3.93
N GLU A 138 -16.32 -4.39 -3.87
CA GLU A 138 -17.04 -4.97 -5.01
C GLU A 138 -17.30 -3.89 -6.07
N TYR A 139 -17.11 -4.27 -7.35
CA TYR A 139 -17.47 -3.43 -8.48
C TYR A 139 -18.37 -4.18 -9.47
N SER A 140 -19.05 -3.42 -10.30
CA SER A 140 -19.75 -3.89 -11.49
C SER A 140 -19.52 -2.90 -12.63
N ASP A 141 -19.87 -3.26 -13.85
CA ASP A 141 -19.75 -2.38 -15.02
C ASP A 141 -20.52 -1.06 -14.85
N GLU A 142 -21.60 -1.08 -14.05
CA GLU A 142 -22.42 0.11 -13.73
C GLU A 142 -21.65 1.13 -12.85
N ASN A 143 -20.63 0.69 -12.14
CA ASN A 143 -19.80 1.56 -11.30
C ASN A 143 -18.75 2.34 -12.11
N LYS A 144 -18.50 1.96 -13.36
CA LYS A 144 -17.52 2.64 -14.21
C LYS A 144 -18.05 4.00 -14.65
N THR A 145 -17.42 5.07 -14.18
CA THR A 145 -17.80 6.47 -14.50
C THR A 145 -16.85 7.08 -15.51
N GLU A 146 -15.59 6.66 -15.51
CA GLU A 146 -14.53 7.20 -16.34
C GLU A 146 -13.53 6.10 -16.74
N ASN A 147 -12.51 6.46 -17.51
CA ASN A 147 -11.46 5.51 -17.89
C ASN A 147 -10.40 5.33 -16.81
N GLY A 148 -10.36 6.21 -15.79
CA GLY A 148 -9.26 6.29 -14.86
C GLY A 148 -8.00 6.82 -15.55
N GLY A 149 -6.83 6.53 -15.00
CA GLY A 149 -5.55 6.89 -15.59
C GLY A 149 -4.65 7.68 -14.64
N GLY A 150 -5.10 7.92 -13.42
CA GLY A 150 -4.42 8.77 -12.43
C GLY A 150 -4.61 10.26 -12.69
N VAL A 151 -3.98 11.07 -11.87
CA VAL A 151 -4.08 12.54 -11.92
C VAL A 151 -2.80 13.11 -12.53
N LEU A 152 -2.86 13.57 -13.79
CA LEU A 152 -1.69 14.14 -14.50
C LEU A 152 -1.03 15.32 -13.76
N ALA A 153 -1.80 16.06 -12.94
CA ALA A 153 -1.26 17.16 -12.14
C ALA A 153 -0.37 16.65 -10.96
N GLU A 154 -0.44 15.35 -10.66
CA GLU A 154 0.35 14.65 -9.65
C GLU A 154 1.46 13.76 -10.27
N ASP A 155 1.74 13.97 -11.57
CA ASP A 155 2.69 13.18 -12.35
C ASP A 155 2.35 11.68 -12.41
N GLU A 156 1.04 11.34 -12.38
CA GLU A 156 0.55 9.98 -12.46
C GLU A 156 0.08 9.62 -13.86
N GLU A 157 0.60 8.50 -14.37
CA GLU A 157 0.15 7.85 -15.59
C GLU A 157 -0.10 6.37 -15.29
N ILE A 158 -1.38 5.98 -15.31
CA ILE A 158 -1.84 4.66 -14.89
C ILE A 158 -2.56 3.95 -16.04
N GLU A 159 -2.13 2.73 -16.35
CA GLU A 159 -2.86 1.79 -17.21
C GLU A 159 -3.78 0.93 -16.34
N VAL A 160 -5.10 0.99 -16.60
CA VAL A 160 -6.10 0.21 -15.88
C VAL A 160 -6.24 -1.17 -16.51
N LEU A 161 -6.06 -2.22 -15.71
CA LEU A 161 -6.11 -3.62 -16.13
C LEU A 161 -7.31 -4.33 -15.47
N GLU A 162 -8.31 -4.70 -16.26
CA GLU A 162 -9.34 -5.64 -15.82
C GLU A 162 -8.90 -7.06 -16.15
N THR A 163 -8.62 -7.86 -15.14
CA THR A 163 -7.94 -9.16 -15.27
C THR A 163 -8.78 -10.28 -14.67
N GLU A 164 -8.81 -11.46 -15.32
CA GLU A 164 -9.37 -12.66 -14.71
C GLU A 164 -8.63 -12.99 -13.40
N PHE A 165 -9.37 -13.34 -12.36
CA PHE A 165 -8.77 -13.58 -11.04
C PHE A 165 -7.71 -14.69 -11.05
N SER A 166 -7.97 -15.77 -11.82
CA SER A 166 -7.01 -16.87 -12.00
C SER A 166 -5.70 -16.42 -12.65
N ASP A 167 -5.77 -15.47 -13.60
CA ASP A 167 -4.59 -14.95 -14.27
C ASP A 167 -3.83 -14.01 -13.35
N ALA A 168 -4.53 -13.16 -12.59
CA ALA A 168 -3.90 -12.31 -11.57
C ALA A 168 -3.16 -13.15 -10.51
N LEU A 169 -3.71 -14.26 -10.06
CA LEU A 169 -3.00 -15.19 -9.16
C LEU A 169 -1.75 -15.79 -9.82
N LYS A 170 -1.86 -16.22 -11.08
CA LYS A 170 -0.72 -16.74 -11.82
C LYS A 170 0.39 -15.70 -11.98
N MET A 171 0.05 -14.44 -12.23
CA MET A 171 1.01 -13.34 -12.31
C MET A 171 1.80 -13.13 -11.01
N THR A 172 1.26 -13.54 -9.84
CA THR A 172 2.04 -13.53 -8.59
C THR A 172 3.06 -14.68 -8.52
N GLU A 173 2.81 -15.80 -9.21
CA GLU A 173 3.72 -16.94 -9.26
C GLU A 173 4.85 -16.72 -10.28
N THR A 174 4.57 -15.96 -11.34
CA THR A 174 5.53 -15.64 -12.41
C THR A 174 6.35 -14.37 -12.15
N GLU A 175 6.14 -13.73 -11.00
CA GLU A 175 6.77 -12.46 -10.60
C GLU A 175 6.45 -11.27 -11.53
N GLU A 176 5.36 -11.34 -12.30
CA GLU A 176 4.80 -10.19 -13.01
C GLU A 176 4.15 -9.20 -12.04
N ILE A 177 3.52 -9.72 -10.98
CA ILE A 177 3.06 -8.95 -9.82
C ILE A 177 4.05 -9.13 -8.68
N ILE A 178 4.72 -8.04 -8.32
CA ILE A 178 5.74 -8.01 -7.26
C ILE A 178 5.34 -7.15 -6.06
N ASP A 179 4.25 -6.38 -6.18
CA ASP A 179 3.76 -5.54 -5.09
C ASP A 179 3.14 -6.39 -3.97
N ALA A 180 3.69 -6.27 -2.76
CA ALA A 180 3.27 -7.06 -1.61
C ALA A 180 1.79 -6.84 -1.24
N ARG A 181 1.26 -5.61 -1.39
CA ARG A 181 -0.14 -5.26 -1.09
C ARG A 181 -1.08 -6.02 -2.01
N THR A 182 -0.73 -6.05 -3.29
CA THR A 182 -1.47 -6.76 -4.35
C THR A 182 -1.49 -8.25 -4.08
N ILE A 183 -0.33 -8.85 -3.81
CA ILE A 183 -0.21 -10.27 -3.47
C ILE A 183 -1.07 -10.62 -2.26
N MET A 184 -0.99 -9.83 -1.19
CA MET A 184 -1.77 -10.05 0.04
C MET A 184 -3.27 -9.99 -0.20
N LEU A 185 -3.76 -9.03 -1.00
CA LEU A 185 -5.18 -8.86 -1.27
C LEU A 185 -5.71 -9.93 -2.22
N LEU A 186 -4.95 -10.33 -3.25
CA LEU A 186 -5.31 -11.48 -4.11
C LEU A 186 -5.40 -12.78 -3.30
N GLN A 187 -4.41 -13.05 -2.45
CA GLN A 187 -4.44 -14.19 -1.54
C GLN A 187 -5.62 -14.13 -0.56
N TYR A 188 -5.97 -12.93 -0.07
CA TYR A 188 -7.15 -12.77 0.78
C TYR A 188 -8.44 -13.18 0.06
N LEU A 189 -8.65 -12.77 -1.20
CA LEU A 189 -9.81 -13.20 -2.00
C LEU A 189 -9.82 -14.72 -2.18
N GLN A 190 -8.66 -15.32 -2.47
CA GLN A 190 -8.51 -16.77 -2.67
C GLN A 190 -8.83 -17.58 -1.41
N ILE A 191 -8.22 -17.23 -0.27
CA ILE A 191 -8.37 -17.93 1.01
C ILE A 191 -9.83 -17.85 1.50
N ASN A 192 -10.49 -16.71 1.31
CA ASN A 192 -11.87 -16.49 1.72
C ASN A 192 -12.88 -16.94 0.65
N LYS A 193 -12.44 -17.46 -0.48
CA LYS A 193 -13.28 -17.96 -1.60
C LYS A 193 -14.28 -16.91 -2.09
N LEU A 194 -13.87 -15.66 -2.15
CA LEU A 194 -14.70 -14.57 -2.66
C LEU A 194 -14.77 -14.57 -4.18
N LEU A 195 -13.73 -15.09 -4.84
CA LEU A 195 -13.67 -15.44 -6.26
C LEU A 195 -13.22 -16.90 -6.44
N LYS A 196 -13.38 -17.43 -7.66
CA LYS A 196 -13.09 -18.84 -7.98
C LYS A 196 -11.87 -19.00 -8.87
#